data_2f62c5e2297b1f9e4d92e5bccfb8843d
#
_entry.id   2f62c5e2297b1f9e4d92e5bccfb8843d
#
_cell.length_a   1.000
_cell.length_b   1.000
_cell.length_c   1.000
_cell.angle_alpha   90.00
_cell.angle_beta   90.00
_cell.angle_gamma   90.00
#
_symmetry.space_group_name_H-M   'P 1'
#
loop_
_entity.id
_entity.type
_entity.pdbx_description
1 polymer ?
#
loop_
_entity_poly.entity_id
_entity_poly.type
_entity_poly.pdbx_seq_one_letter_code
_entity_poly.pdbx_strand_id
1 'polypeptide(L)'
;MAAGAQSENAADIDAHSDVWVFVEQHDGEVAKVAWELLAKGRELADQKDEDLVALVMGEDIRETDIPEEAIARGADRVLVADAPIFEPYRADPYGEQFRHLVEERKPDIALIGGTHTGRDFAGRVAVPTHAGLTADTTELEITDERYEMRRPAFGGDALATIICPNHRPQMSTVRPGVFDTPEPDESREGEVEDVETVVGEDETLTEVLEREVGDVADITDAEVVVAGGMGLEGDFDPLWELADLLGGEVAATREAVEEGWIEPARQVGQTGKTVRPKLYIAVGISGAIQHVEGMDDSETVIAINNDGNAPIFENADYGIVADYADVLPELIDLLRERLGDSQEVTA
;
A
#
# COMPACT_ATOMS: atom_id res chain seq x y z
N MET A 1 23.61 -24.34 -32.28
CA MET A 1 24.62 -23.35 -31.86
C MET A 1 24.00 -21.99 -32.05
N ALA A 2 23.39 -21.44 -31.03
CA ALA A 2 23.04 -20.03 -30.95
C ALA A 2 23.92 -19.46 -29.82
N ALA A 3 25.06 -18.86 -30.23
CA ALA A 3 25.90 -18.10 -29.33
C ALA A 3 25.06 -16.87 -28.91
N GLY A 4 24.82 -16.77 -27.60
CA GLY A 4 24.13 -15.66 -27.02
C GLY A 4 24.85 -14.36 -27.36
N ALA A 5 24.11 -13.40 -27.90
CA ALA A 5 24.47 -12.01 -27.79
C ALA A 5 24.44 -11.68 -26.29
N GLN A 6 25.59 -11.65 -25.65
CA GLN A 6 25.76 -10.98 -24.36
C GLN A 6 25.41 -9.51 -24.65
N SER A 7 24.36 -9.01 -24.01
CA SER A 7 24.01 -7.59 -24.13
C SER A 7 25.18 -6.80 -23.55
N GLU A 8 25.71 -5.84 -24.32
CA GLU A 8 26.80 -4.94 -23.91
C GLU A 8 26.44 -4.08 -22.68
N ASN A 9 25.23 -4.25 -22.11
CA ASN A 9 24.66 -3.53 -20.95
C ASN A 9 24.30 -4.46 -19.78
N ALA A 10 24.87 -5.64 -19.63
CA ALA A 10 24.70 -6.40 -18.40
C ALA A 10 25.39 -5.63 -17.26
N ALA A 11 24.65 -5.32 -16.20
CA ALA A 11 25.23 -4.72 -15.00
C ALA A 11 26.31 -5.63 -14.45
N ASP A 12 27.36 -5.04 -13.87
CA ASP A 12 28.32 -5.79 -13.04
C ASP A 12 27.57 -6.18 -11.75
N ILE A 13 26.96 -7.34 -11.76
CA ILE A 13 26.07 -7.82 -10.68
C ILE A 13 26.83 -7.91 -9.36
N ASP A 14 28.10 -8.33 -9.43
CA ASP A 14 28.97 -8.48 -8.24
C ASP A 14 29.32 -7.15 -7.56
N ALA A 15 29.04 -6.03 -8.22
CA ALA A 15 29.23 -4.69 -7.65
C ALA A 15 27.98 -4.14 -6.93
N HIS A 16 26.88 -4.90 -6.92
CA HIS A 16 25.62 -4.50 -6.28
C HIS A 16 25.39 -5.30 -5.01
N SER A 17 25.00 -4.62 -3.95
CA SER A 17 24.66 -5.18 -2.63
C SER A 17 23.53 -4.41 -2.00
N ASP A 18 23.04 -4.89 -0.88
CA ASP A 18 22.01 -4.30 -0.05
C ASP A 18 20.59 -4.39 -0.61
N VAL A 19 19.65 -4.50 0.30
CA VAL A 19 18.22 -4.43 0.04
C VAL A 19 17.73 -3.05 0.40
N TRP A 20 17.15 -2.34 -0.55
CA TRP A 20 16.60 -1.00 -0.33
C TRP A 20 15.10 -1.02 -0.24
N VAL A 21 14.57 -0.19 0.66
CA VAL A 21 13.14 0.10 0.80
C VAL A 21 12.93 1.60 0.68
N PHE A 22 12.05 2.00 -0.25
CA PHE A 22 11.56 3.37 -0.27
C PHE A 22 10.47 3.53 0.80
N VAL A 23 10.75 4.39 1.79
CA VAL A 23 9.79 4.75 2.84
C VAL A 23 8.96 5.92 2.34
N GLU A 24 7.81 5.59 1.77
CA GLU A 24 6.85 6.60 1.29
C GLU A 24 6.21 7.32 2.46
N GLN A 25 6.21 8.64 2.41
CA GLN A 25 5.56 9.51 3.38
C GLN A 25 4.87 10.68 2.68
N HIS A 26 3.89 11.29 3.33
CA HIS A 26 3.20 12.50 2.90
C HIS A 26 2.94 13.37 4.13
N ASP A 27 3.42 14.61 4.12
CA ASP A 27 3.28 15.57 5.23
C ASP A 27 3.73 14.98 6.60
N GLY A 28 4.76 14.09 6.61
CA GLY A 28 5.29 13.43 7.81
C GLY A 28 4.54 12.16 8.23
N GLU A 29 3.50 11.76 7.51
CA GLU A 29 2.79 10.49 7.74
C GLU A 29 3.31 9.41 6.79
N VAL A 30 3.77 8.29 7.34
CA VAL A 30 4.34 7.18 6.56
C VAL A 30 3.21 6.26 6.06
N ALA A 31 3.27 5.94 4.77
CA ALA A 31 2.36 4.96 4.19
C ALA A 31 2.59 3.57 4.81
N LYS A 32 1.53 2.91 5.27
CA LYS A 32 1.58 1.61 5.97
C LYS A 32 2.42 0.56 5.21
N VAL A 33 2.32 0.54 3.88
CA VAL A 33 3.09 -0.37 3.03
C VAL A 33 4.61 -0.21 3.19
N ALA A 34 5.11 0.98 3.53
CA ALA A 34 6.54 1.18 3.76
C ALA A 34 7.03 0.36 4.96
N TRP A 35 6.23 0.27 6.03
CA TRP A 35 6.52 -0.54 7.20
C TRP A 35 6.47 -2.05 6.90
N GLU A 36 5.51 -2.50 6.08
CA GLU A 36 5.43 -3.87 5.58
C GLU A 36 6.71 -4.22 4.79
N LEU A 37 7.17 -3.28 3.94
CA LEU A 37 8.35 -3.47 3.11
C LEU A 37 9.65 -3.49 3.91
N LEU A 38 9.76 -2.73 5.02
CA LEU A 38 10.92 -2.83 5.90
C LEU A 38 10.99 -4.20 6.57
N ALA A 39 9.86 -4.72 7.04
CA ALA A 39 9.80 -6.07 7.61
C ALA A 39 10.24 -7.13 6.58
N LYS A 40 9.67 -7.08 5.38
CA LYS A 40 10.02 -8.02 4.31
C LYS A 40 11.45 -7.82 3.79
N GLY A 41 11.88 -6.58 3.66
CA GLY A 41 13.25 -6.22 3.29
C GLY A 41 14.28 -6.77 4.29
N ARG A 42 13.97 -6.75 5.59
CA ARG A 42 14.83 -7.34 6.64
C ARG A 42 15.01 -8.85 6.44
N GLU A 43 13.92 -9.57 6.17
CA GLU A 43 14.00 -11.01 5.87
C GLU A 43 14.89 -11.32 4.65
N LEU A 44 14.76 -10.51 3.59
CA LEU A 44 15.54 -10.68 2.36
C LEU A 44 17.02 -10.34 2.59
N ALA A 45 17.32 -9.26 3.31
CA ALA A 45 18.66 -8.82 3.63
C ALA A 45 19.39 -9.86 4.53
N ASP A 46 18.69 -10.39 5.54
CA ASP A 46 19.24 -11.46 6.41
C ASP A 46 19.57 -12.73 5.62
N GLN A 47 18.75 -13.12 4.63
CA GLN A 47 19.00 -14.28 3.79
C GLN A 47 20.23 -14.09 2.88
N LYS A 48 20.56 -12.83 2.55
CA LYS A 48 21.71 -12.48 1.71
C LYS A 48 22.98 -12.14 2.51
N ASP A 49 22.88 -11.96 3.83
CA ASP A 49 23.94 -11.42 4.69
C ASP A 49 24.35 -9.99 4.22
N GLU A 50 23.34 -9.16 3.89
CA GLU A 50 23.47 -7.80 3.40
C GLU A 50 22.70 -6.80 4.31
N ASP A 51 22.98 -5.49 4.14
CA ASP A 51 22.29 -4.45 4.89
C ASP A 51 20.88 -4.18 4.31
N LEU A 52 19.95 -3.83 5.21
CA LEU A 52 18.68 -3.21 4.86
C LEU A 52 18.82 -1.70 4.91
N VAL A 53 18.59 -1.03 3.79
CA VAL A 53 18.69 0.44 3.67
C VAL A 53 17.30 1.03 3.42
N ALA A 54 16.85 1.92 4.29
CA ALA A 54 15.66 2.73 4.08
C ALA A 54 16.03 4.02 3.34
N LEU A 55 15.26 4.41 2.33
CA LEU A 55 15.37 5.72 1.68
C LEU A 55 14.12 6.54 1.97
N VAL A 56 14.29 7.68 2.62
CA VAL A 56 13.23 8.64 2.92
C VAL A 56 13.50 9.93 2.15
N MET A 57 12.49 10.46 1.48
CA MET A 57 12.55 11.75 0.78
C MET A 57 11.39 12.64 1.20
N GLY A 58 11.63 13.93 1.43
CA GLY A 58 10.62 14.89 1.84
C GLY A 58 11.21 16.24 2.23
N GLU A 59 10.40 17.07 2.85
CA GLU A 59 10.80 18.32 3.51
C GLU A 59 10.70 18.15 5.03
N ASP A 60 11.66 18.68 5.77
CA ASP A 60 11.74 18.63 7.24
C ASP A 60 11.73 17.19 7.83
N ILE A 61 12.18 16.19 7.06
CA ILE A 61 12.22 14.77 7.48
C ILE A 61 13.04 14.58 8.74
N ARG A 62 14.10 15.38 8.93
CA ARG A 62 14.94 15.35 10.13
C ARG A 62 14.25 15.86 11.39
N GLU A 63 13.13 16.53 11.26
CA GLU A 63 12.30 16.99 12.37
C GLU A 63 11.23 15.97 12.78
N THR A 64 11.13 14.85 12.04
CA THR A 64 10.20 13.73 12.30
C THR A 64 10.91 12.55 12.97
N ASP A 65 10.14 11.62 13.50
CA ASP A 65 10.65 10.35 14.08
C ASP A 65 10.81 9.25 13.00
N ILE A 66 10.57 9.55 11.71
CA ILE A 66 10.57 8.57 10.61
C ILE A 66 11.90 7.82 10.49
N PRO A 67 13.08 8.50 10.52
CA PRO A 67 14.35 7.79 10.42
C PRO A 67 14.59 6.81 11.57
N GLU A 68 14.28 7.20 12.81
CA GLU A 68 14.42 6.38 14.00
C GLU A 68 13.45 5.21 13.99
N GLU A 69 12.20 5.45 13.56
CA GLU A 69 11.21 4.38 13.42
C GLU A 69 11.60 3.38 12.33
N ALA A 70 12.17 3.84 11.21
CA ALA A 70 12.68 2.94 10.17
C ALA A 70 13.79 2.00 10.69
N ILE A 71 14.67 2.51 11.57
CA ILE A 71 15.69 1.67 12.25
C ILE A 71 15.01 0.67 13.17
N ALA A 72 14.08 1.11 14.03
CA ALA A 72 13.35 0.25 14.95
C ALA A 72 12.58 -0.86 14.19
N ARG A 73 12.18 -0.61 12.92
CA ARG A 73 11.49 -1.58 12.06
C ARG A 73 12.42 -2.42 11.17
N GLY A 74 13.73 -2.30 11.37
CA GLY A 74 14.68 -3.24 10.76
C GLY A 74 15.76 -2.64 9.88
N ALA A 75 15.73 -1.36 9.53
CA ALA A 75 16.78 -0.75 8.73
C ALA A 75 18.12 -0.71 9.50
N ASP A 76 19.21 -1.04 8.81
CA ASP A 76 20.58 -0.87 9.31
C ASP A 76 21.08 0.54 9.01
N ARG A 77 20.63 1.11 7.89
CA ARG A 77 20.91 2.49 7.48
C ARG A 77 19.65 3.17 6.93
N VAL A 78 19.54 4.47 7.19
CA VAL A 78 18.50 5.33 6.63
C VAL A 78 19.15 6.46 5.85
N LEU A 79 18.90 6.51 4.55
CA LEU A 79 19.28 7.61 3.67
C LEU A 79 18.17 8.66 3.68
N VAL A 80 18.50 9.88 4.05
CA VAL A 80 17.54 10.99 4.13
C VAL A 80 17.87 12.03 3.07
N ALA A 81 16.97 12.20 2.09
CA ALA A 81 17.00 13.32 1.15
C ALA A 81 15.97 14.37 1.63
N ASP A 82 16.46 15.36 2.38
CA ASP A 82 15.63 16.37 3.02
C ASP A 82 15.76 17.71 2.27
N ALA A 83 14.73 18.07 1.52
CA ALA A 83 14.70 19.33 0.79
C ALA A 83 13.27 19.71 0.34
N PRO A 84 12.97 21.04 0.23
CA PRO A 84 11.66 21.53 -0.21
C PRO A 84 11.20 21.05 -1.59
N ILE A 85 12.12 20.63 -2.45
CA ILE A 85 11.79 20.15 -3.81
C ILE A 85 10.97 18.85 -3.79
N PHE A 86 11.02 18.08 -2.69
CA PHE A 86 10.30 16.84 -2.52
C PHE A 86 8.88 17.03 -1.97
N GLU A 87 8.50 18.24 -1.58
CA GLU A 87 7.15 18.54 -1.13
C GLU A 87 6.55 19.73 -1.92
N PRO A 88 5.35 19.65 -2.47
CA PRO A 88 4.56 18.41 -2.59
C PRO A 88 5.17 17.41 -3.59
N TYR A 89 4.78 16.14 -3.49
CA TYR A 89 5.27 15.09 -4.37
C TYR A 89 5.17 15.45 -5.85
N ARG A 90 6.27 15.20 -6.58
CA ARG A 90 6.36 15.24 -8.04
C ARG A 90 7.25 14.09 -8.51
N ALA A 91 6.83 13.38 -9.55
CA ALA A 91 7.54 12.20 -10.02
C ALA A 91 8.96 12.48 -10.54
N ASP A 92 9.20 13.67 -11.08
CA ASP A 92 10.52 14.04 -11.65
C ASP A 92 11.59 14.14 -10.55
N PRO A 93 11.43 14.97 -9.47
CA PRO A 93 12.41 15.04 -8.40
C PRO A 93 12.66 13.72 -7.69
N TYR A 94 11.59 12.99 -7.37
CA TYR A 94 11.70 11.69 -6.71
C TYR A 94 12.44 10.66 -7.57
N GLY A 95 12.06 10.56 -8.83
CA GLY A 95 12.68 9.62 -9.77
C GLY A 95 14.15 9.93 -10.02
N GLU A 96 14.53 11.21 -10.18
CA GLU A 96 15.90 11.62 -10.43
C GLU A 96 16.79 11.43 -9.21
N GLN A 97 16.33 11.81 -8.01
CA GLN A 97 17.06 11.60 -6.76
C GLN A 97 17.29 10.11 -6.50
N PHE A 98 16.24 9.31 -6.61
CA PHE A 98 16.35 7.86 -6.41
C PHE A 98 17.30 7.23 -7.45
N ARG A 99 17.17 7.61 -8.73
CA ARG A 99 18.06 7.15 -9.81
C ARG A 99 19.52 7.44 -9.50
N HIS A 100 19.82 8.68 -9.09
CA HIS A 100 21.18 9.09 -8.74
C HIS A 100 21.77 8.21 -7.63
N LEU A 101 21.00 8.00 -6.56
CA LEU A 101 21.43 7.15 -5.45
C LEU A 101 21.64 5.68 -5.88
N VAL A 102 20.78 5.14 -6.74
CA VAL A 102 20.94 3.79 -7.31
C VAL A 102 22.24 3.67 -8.11
N GLU A 103 22.56 4.66 -8.93
CA GLU A 103 23.79 4.66 -9.74
C GLU A 103 25.05 4.79 -8.87
N GLU A 104 24.98 5.57 -7.79
CA GLU A 104 26.10 5.78 -6.87
C GLU A 104 26.32 4.61 -5.94
N ARG A 105 25.25 4.11 -5.30
CA ARG A 105 25.31 3.15 -4.18
C ARG A 105 25.09 1.70 -4.60
N LYS A 106 24.50 1.48 -5.79
CA LYS A 106 24.35 0.17 -6.43
C LYS A 106 23.61 -0.87 -5.59
N PRO A 107 22.35 -0.64 -5.19
CA PRO A 107 21.57 -1.66 -4.51
C PRO A 107 21.36 -2.90 -5.38
N ASP A 108 21.26 -4.10 -4.76
CA ASP A 108 20.87 -5.32 -5.48
C ASP A 108 19.36 -5.43 -5.66
N ILE A 109 18.61 -5.11 -4.60
CA ILE A 109 17.14 -5.14 -4.58
C ILE A 109 16.62 -3.75 -4.18
N ALA A 110 15.52 -3.30 -4.80
CA ALA A 110 14.82 -2.09 -4.40
C ALA A 110 13.31 -2.33 -4.35
N LEU A 111 12.74 -2.18 -3.15
CA LEU A 111 11.33 -2.35 -2.85
C LEU A 111 10.64 -1.00 -2.75
N ILE A 112 9.51 -0.84 -3.42
CA ILE A 112 8.70 0.38 -3.46
C ILE A 112 7.25 -0.02 -3.22
N GLY A 113 6.49 0.75 -2.46
CA GLY A 113 5.05 0.52 -2.30
C GLY A 113 4.31 0.56 -3.64
N GLY A 114 3.33 -0.32 -3.83
CA GLY A 114 2.46 -0.34 -5.01
C GLY A 114 1.37 0.74 -4.97
N THR A 115 1.62 1.85 -4.33
CA THR A 115 0.79 3.04 -4.21
C THR A 115 0.71 3.83 -5.51
N HIS A 116 -0.08 4.89 -5.56
CA HIS A 116 -0.07 5.83 -6.69
C HIS A 116 1.30 6.48 -6.86
N THR A 117 1.91 6.96 -5.76
CA THR A 117 3.24 7.57 -5.73
C THR A 117 4.31 6.59 -6.21
N GLY A 118 4.39 5.41 -5.60
CA GLY A 118 5.41 4.42 -5.93
C GLY A 118 5.33 3.93 -7.37
N ARG A 119 4.14 3.70 -7.90
CA ARG A 119 3.94 3.30 -9.31
C ARG A 119 4.30 4.41 -10.29
N ASP A 120 4.09 5.67 -9.91
CA ASP A 120 4.35 6.82 -10.79
C ASP A 120 5.86 7.01 -11.02
N PHE A 121 6.68 6.99 -9.96
CA PHE A 121 8.10 7.25 -10.13
C PHE A 121 8.97 6.00 -10.38
N ALA A 122 8.55 4.79 -9.95
CA ALA A 122 9.38 3.59 -10.08
C ALA A 122 9.88 3.32 -11.52
N GLY A 123 9.01 3.54 -12.51
CA GLY A 123 9.37 3.43 -13.92
C GLY A 123 10.41 4.46 -14.37
N ARG A 124 10.42 5.65 -13.76
CA ARG A 124 11.40 6.71 -14.05
C ARG A 124 12.79 6.36 -13.51
N VAL A 125 12.87 5.54 -12.48
CA VAL A 125 14.12 4.96 -11.98
C VAL A 125 14.56 3.77 -12.84
N ALA A 126 13.66 2.83 -13.08
CA ALA A 126 13.98 1.57 -13.73
C ALA A 126 14.49 1.73 -15.17
N VAL A 127 13.89 2.64 -15.95
CA VAL A 127 14.23 2.80 -17.37
C VAL A 127 15.67 3.32 -17.58
N PRO A 128 16.10 4.43 -16.99
CA PRO A 128 17.46 4.94 -17.19
C PRO A 128 18.55 4.07 -16.54
N THR A 129 18.26 3.40 -15.42
CA THR A 129 19.19 2.47 -14.76
C THR A 129 19.24 1.09 -15.39
N HIS A 130 18.40 0.84 -16.41
CA HIS A 130 18.22 -0.48 -17.02
C HIS A 130 17.83 -1.56 -16.01
N ALA A 131 17.20 -1.20 -14.90
CA ALA A 131 16.72 -2.11 -13.88
C ALA A 131 15.53 -2.94 -14.37
N GLY A 132 15.38 -4.15 -13.82
CA GLY A 132 14.15 -4.91 -13.99
C GLY A 132 13.10 -4.43 -12.99
N LEU A 133 11.90 -4.06 -13.43
CA LEU A 133 10.81 -3.65 -12.55
C LEU A 133 9.61 -4.61 -12.70
N THR A 134 9.24 -5.25 -11.59
CA THR A 134 8.03 -6.06 -11.49
C THR A 134 6.96 -5.27 -10.73
N ALA A 135 5.81 -5.06 -11.37
CA ALA A 135 4.72 -4.30 -10.76
C ALA A 135 3.69 -5.22 -10.09
N ASP A 136 3.05 -4.73 -9.03
CA ASP A 136 1.94 -5.39 -8.33
C ASP A 136 2.34 -6.76 -7.75
N THR A 137 3.50 -6.80 -7.12
CA THR A 137 4.07 -8.02 -6.52
C THR A 137 3.36 -8.33 -5.20
N THR A 138 3.05 -9.61 -4.98
CA THR A 138 2.38 -10.09 -3.76
C THR A 138 3.22 -11.05 -2.94
N GLU A 139 4.27 -11.63 -3.53
CA GLU A 139 5.20 -12.50 -2.84
C GLU A 139 6.63 -12.21 -3.29
N LEU A 140 7.57 -12.21 -2.33
CA LEU A 140 8.99 -11.96 -2.53
C LEU A 140 9.79 -13.03 -1.80
N GLU A 141 10.65 -13.75 -2.51
CA GLU A 141 11.44 -14.82 -1.92
C GLU A 141 12.86 -14.88 -2.52
N ILE A 142 13.81 -15.43 -1.77
CA ILE A 142 15.11 -15.84 -2.29
C ILE A 142 15.14 -17.36 -2.33
N THR A 143 15.21 -17.92 -3.55
CA THR A 143 15.24 -19.37 -3.79
C THR A 143 16.48 -19.70 -4.61
N ASP A 144 17.31 -20.63 -4.13
CA ASP A 144 18.55 -21.03 -4.82
C ASP A 144 19.43 -19.82 -5.22
N GLU A 145 19.62 -18.87 -4.31
CA GLU A 145 20.37 -17.60 -4.49
C GLU A 145 19.75 -16.64 -5.53
N ARG A 146 18.49 -16.85 -5.91
CA ARG A 146 17.75 -15.95 -6.82
C ARG A 146 16.64 -15.24 -6.09
N TYR A 147 16.52 -13.95 -6.36
CA TYR A 147 15.37 -13.18 -5.94
C TYR A 147 14.21 -13.43 -6.92
N GLU A 148 13.12 -13.98 -6.40
CA GLU A 148 11.89 -14.27 -7.11
C GLU A 148 10.77 -13.34 -6.68
N MET A 149 10.15 -12.70 -7.64
CA MET A 149 9.01 -11.79 -7.46
C MET A 149 7.77 -12.46 -8.04
N ARG A 150 6.74 -12.68 -7.23
CA ARG A 150 5.48 -13.26 -7.71
C ARG A 150 4.39 -12.22 -7.75
N ARG A 151 3.62 -12.26 -8.80
CA ARG A 151 2.48 -11.36 -9.00
C ARG A 151 1.29 -12.09 -9.59
N PRO A 152 0.04 -11.67 -9.27
CA PRO A 152 -1.14 -12.17 -9.96
C PRO A 152 -1.08 -11.86 -11.47
N ALA A 153 -1.57 -12.81 -12.25
CA ALA A 153 -1.69 -12.71 -13.71
C ALA A 153 -3.04 -13.27 -14.14
N PHE A 154 -3.49 -12.86 -15.33
CA PHE A 154 -4.75 -13.34 -15.92
C PHE A 154 -5.98 -13.14 -15.02
N GLY A 155 -6.12 -11.97 -14.37
CA GLY A 155 -7.24 -11.68 -13.48
C GLY A 155 -7.17 -12.38 -12.11
N GLY A 156 -5.98 -12.81 -11.68
CA GLY A 156 -5.81 -13.52 -10.40
C GLY A 156 -5.76 -15.06 -10.52
N ASP A 157 -6.13 -15.62 -11.67
CA ASP A 157 -6.21 -17.07 -11.88
C ASP A 157 -4.84 -17.79 -11.86
N ALA A 158 -3.74 -17.04 -11.96
CA ALA A 158 -2.38 -17.59 -11.95
C ALA A 158 -1.38 -16.64 -11.28
N LEU A 159 -0.37 -17.19 -10.63
CA LEU A 159 0.81 -16.45 -10.16
C LEU A 159 1.95 -16.57 -11.17
N ALA A 160 2.46 -15.42 -11.62
CA ALA A 160 3.64 -15.37 -12.48
C ALA A 160 4.88 -15.12 -11.61
N THR A 161 5.87 -16.00 -11.70
CA THR A 161 7.18 -15.80 -11.07
C THR A 161 8.10 -15.07 -12.03
N ILE A 162 8.62 -13.94 -11.60
CA ILE A 162 9.51 -13.05 -12.36
C ILE A 162 10.89 -13.06 -11.72
N ILE A 163 11.93 -13.13 -12.54
CA ILE A 163 13.34 -13.02 -12.13
C ILE A 163 14.08 -12.01 -13.02
N CYS A 164 15.05 -11.31 -12.46
CA CYS A 164 15.91 -10.37 -13.18
C CYS A 164 17.37 -10.78 -13.11
N PRO A 165 17.80 -11.80 -13.89
CA PRO A 165 19.13 -12.42 -13.71
C PRO A 165 20.29 -11.54 -14.20
N ASN A 166 20.07 -10.53 -15.03
CA ASN A 166 21.12 -9.82 -15.75
C ASN A 166 21.19 -8.31 -15.47
N HIS A 167 20.29 -7.77 -14.67
CA HIS A 167 20.19 -6.33 -14.41
C HIS A 167 19.99 -6.04 -12.94
N ARG A 168 20.49 -4.88 -12.49
CA ARG A 168 20.37 -4.37 -11.12
C ARG A 168 20.00 -2.88 -11.12
N PRO A 169 19.30 -2.43 -10.07
CA PRO A 169 18.64 -3.24 -9.05
C PRO A 169 17.51 -4.12 -9.60
N GLN A 170 17.12 -5.14 -8.84
CA GLN A 170 15.90 -5.88 -9.06
C GLN A 170 14.76 -5.14 -8.34
N MET A 171 13.95 -4.41 -9.08
CA MET A 171 12.92 -3.54 -8.51
C MET A 171 11.55 -4.20 -8.47
N SER A 172 10.80 -3.93 -7.41
CA SER A 172 9.40 -4.32 -7.28
C SER A 172 8.54 -3.16 -6.81
N THR A 173 7.37 -2.96 -7.41
CA THR A 173 6.30 -2.28 -6.68
C THR A 173 5.41 -3.34 -6.03
N VAL A 174 5.27 -3.26 -4.71
CA VAL A 174 4.61 -4.28 -3.89
C VAL A 174 3.23 -3.82 -3.49
N ARG A 175 2.27 -4.69 -3.67
CA ARG A 175 0.87 -4.44 -3.31
C ARG A 175 0.76 -4.18 -1.80
N PRO A 176 0.11 -3.09 -1.35
CA PRO A 176 -0.16 -2.85 0.07
C PRO A 176 -0.98 -3.98 0.71
N GLY A 177 -0.73 -4.26 1.98
CA GLY A 177 -1.48 -5.23 2.77
C GLY A 177 -1.12 -6.70 2.50
N VAL A 178 0.02 -6.99 1.85
CA VAL A 178 0.44 -8.38 1.56
C VAL A 178 1.50 -8.92 2.51
N PHE A 179 2.11 -8.06 3.32
CA PHE A 179 3.10 -8.46 4.31
C PHE A 179 2.72 -7.95 5.70
N ASP A 180 3.07 -8.71 6.72
CA ASP A 180 2.88 -8.32 8.11
C ASP A 180 3.79 -7.15 8.50
N THR A 181 3.30 -6.33 9.41
CA THR A 181 4.08 -5.24 10.02
C THR A 181 4.28 -5.56 11.50
N PRO A 182 5.43 -6.13 11.89
CA PRO A 182 5.72 -6.41 13.29
C PRO A 182 5.90 -5.12 14.08
N GLU A 183 5.72 -5.22 15.40
CA GLU A 183 6.00 -4.11 16.32
C GLU A 183 7.46 -3.65 16.18
N PRO A 184 7.74 -2.34 16.30
CA PRO A 184 9.09 -1.81 16.23
C PRO A 184 9.94 -2.29 17.44
N ASP A 185 11.22 -2.58 17.19
CA ASP A 185 12.20 -2.88 18.23
C ASP A 185 13.04 -1.64 18.53
N GLU A 186 12.62 -0.90 19.52
CA GLU A 186 13.28 0.33 20.01
C GLU A 186 14.76 0.11 20.46
N SER A 187 15.21 -1.14 20.60
CA SER A 187 16.57 -1.44 21.00
C SER A 187 17.56 -1.54 19.82
N ARG A 188 17.04 -1.48 18.59
CA ARG A 188 17.91 -1.54 17.39
C ARG A 188 18.73 -0.27 17.26
N GLU A 189 19.98 -0.45 16.84
CA GLU A 189 20.88 0.64 16.47
C GLU A 189 21.09 0.61 14.95
N GLY A 190 21.13 1.79 14.32
CA GLY A 190 21.36 1.98 12.90
C GLY A 190 21.99 3.32 12.61
N GLU A 191 22.33 3.58 11.36
CA GLU A 191 22.95 4.82 10.91
C GLU A 191 21.94 5.65 10.12
N VAL A 192 21.86 6.96 10.41
CA VAL A 192 21.08 7.93 9.62
C VAL A 192 22.02 8.84 8.86
N GLU A 193 22.02 8.74 7.53
CA GLU A 193 22.90 9.48 6.61
C GLU A 193 22.09 10.49 5.81
N ASP A 194 22.51 11.78 5.85
CA ASP A 194 21.96 12.78 4.95
C ASP A 194 22.60 12.63 3.58
N VAL A 195 21.78 12.57 2.54
CA VAL A 195 22.25 12.51 1.17
C VAL A 195 22.04 13.84 0.46
N GLU A 196 22.97 14.20 -0.42
CA GLU A 196 22.86 15.43 -1.19
C GLU A 196 21.66 15.40 -2.13
N THR A 197 20.88 16.47 -2.13
CA THR A 197 19.81 16.68 -3.11
C THR A 197 20.43 17.10 -4.44
N VAL A 198 20.27 16.27 -5.47
CA VAL A 198 20.91 16.47 -6.78
C VAL A 198 20.00 17.09 -7.83
N VAL A 199 18.76 17.33 -7.47
CA VAL A 199 17.72 17.84 -8.37
C VAL A 199 17.40 19.31 -8.01
N GLY A 200 17.34 20.20 -9.02
CA GLY A 200 16.92 21.58 -8.89
C GLY A 200 15.56 21.87 -9.50
N GLU A 201 14.88 22.94 -9.05
CA GLU A 201 13.60 23.37 -9.61
C GLU A 201 13.67 23.68 -11.11
N ASP A 202 14.81 24.15 -11.61
CA ASP A 202 15.05 24.48 -13.02
C ASP A 202 15.17 23.21 -13.90
N GLU A 203 15.37 22.06 -13.32
CA GLU A 203 15.44 20.75 -13.99
C GLU A 203 14.10 19.98 -13.92
N THR A 204 13.16 20.45 -13.12
CA THR A 204 11.86 19.82 -12.94
C THR A 204 10.90 20.22 -14.05
N LEU A 205 10.22 19.22 -14.65
CA LEU A 205 9.31 19.41 -15.79
C LEU A 205 7.89 19.84 -15.37
N THR A 206 7.57 19.73 -14.09
CA THR A 206 6.25 19.97 -13.53
C THR A 206 6.30 21.05 -12.45
N GLU A 207 5.27 21.89 -12.40
CA GLU A 207 5.03 22.89 -11.36
C GLU A 207 3.69 22.63 -10.72
N VAL A 208 3.62 22.57 -9.38
CA VAL A 208 2.37 22.49 -8.65
C VAL A 208 1.79 23.88 -8.52
N LEU A 209 0.69 24.14 -9.20
CA LEU A 209 0.00 25.44 -9.17
C LEU A 209 -0.96 25.57 -8.00
N GLU A 210 -1.60 24.47 -7.62
CA GLU A 210 -2.59 24.42 -6.53
C GLU A 210 -2.66 22.99 -6.00
N ARG A 211 -2.76 22.84 -4.69
CA ARG A 211 -3.01 21.57 -3.99
C ARG A 211 -4.30 21.74 -3.20
N GLU A 212 -5.36 21.06 -3.63
CA GLU A 212 -6.59 20.95 -2.87
C GLU A 212 -6.53 19.67 -2.02
N VAL A 213 -6.39 19.83 -0.72
CA VAL A 213 -6.52 18.71 0.22
C VAL A 213 -7.97 18.65 0.64
N GLY A 214 -8.72 17.71 0.07
CA GLY A 214 -10.07 17.38 0.53
C GLY A 214 -9.97 16.67 1.88
N ASP A 215 -10.92 16.96 2.77
CA ASP A 215 -11.11 16.22 4.03
C ASP A 215 -11.78 14.85 3.70
N VAL A 216 -11.12 14.07 2.85
CA VAL A 216 -11.63 12.79 2.37
C VAL A 216 -10.84 11.68 3.04
N ALA A 217 -11.50 11.00 3.97
CA ALA A 217 -10.91 9.82 4.60
C ALA A 217 -10.41 8.81 3.56
N ASP A 218 -9.18 8.35 3.72
CA ASP A 218 -8.66 7.29 2.84
C ASP A 218 -9.16 5.94 3.34
N ILE A 219 -10.16 5.42 2.63
CA ILE A 219 -10.76 4.12 2.94
C ILE A 219 -9.84 2.93 2.63
N THR A 220 -8.72 3.16 1.93
CA THR A 220 -7.81 2.06 1.52
C THR A 220 -7.02 1.49 2.68
N ASP A 221 -6.74 2.31 3.70
CA ASP A 221 -5.99 1.92 4.90
C ASP A 221 -6.88 1.57 6.09
N ALA A 222 -8.21 1.65 5.92
CA ALA A 222 -9.15 1.36 6.99
C ALA A 222 -9.11 -0.11 7.41
N GLU A 223 -9.00 -0.37 8.72
CA GLU A 223 -9.09 -1.75 9.25
C GLU A 223 -10.53 -2.30 9.24
N VAL A 224 -11.52 -1.42 9.26
CA VAL A 224 -12.94 -1.75 9.16
C VAL A 224 -13.58 -0.88 8.08
N VAL A 225 -14.29 -1.51 7.16
CA VAL A 225 -15.06 -0.83 6.12
C VAL A 225 -16.52 -1.24 6.20
N VAL A 226 -17.42 -0.26 6.31
CA VAL A 226 -18.86 -0.46 6.24
C VAL A 226 -19.38 0.10 4.92
N ALA A 227 -19.70 -0.78 3.98
CA ALA A 227 -20.05 -0.39 2.62
C ALA A 227 -21.54 -0.49 2.34
N GLY A 228 -22.08 0.52 1.67
CA GLY A 228 -23.48 0.63 1.28
C GLY A 228 -23.72 0.49 -0.22
N GLY A 229 -24.81 -0.23 -0.57
CA GLY A 229 -25.24 -0.36 -1.95
C GLY A 229 -26.61 0.30 -2.20
N MET A 230 -27.18 0.01 -3.39
CA MET A 230 -28.48 0.53 -3.81
C MET A 230 -29.64 0.14 -2.86
N GLY A 231 -29.48 -0.96 -2.10
CA GLY A 231 -30.50 -1.40 -1.14
C GLY A 231 -30.73 -0.44 0.03
N LEU A 232 -29.86 0.57 0.22
CA LEU A 232 -30.02 1.61 1.24
C LEU A 232 -30.94 2.77 0.80
N GLU A 233 -31.23 2.87 -0.50
CA GLU A 233 -32.06 3.94 -1.06
C GLU A 233 -31.60 5.36 -0.63
N GLY A 234 -30.29 5.53 -0.34
CA GLY A 234 -29.65 6.78 0.08
C GLY A 234 -29.55 6.99 1.59
N ASP A 235 -30.06 6.07 2.41
CA ASP A 235 -29.94 6.15 3.86
C ASP A 235 -28.60 5.57 4.37
N PHE A 236 -27.57 6.39 4.35
CA PHE A 236 -26.22 6.03 4.84
C PHE A 236 -26.01 6.35 6.33
N ASP A 237 -26.92 7.02 6.99
CA ASP A 237 -26.77 7.42 8.40
C ASP A 237 -26.45 6.24 9.34
N PRO A 238 -27.12 5.07 9.23
CA PRO A 238 -26.80 3.92 10.07
C PRO A 238 -25.42 3.33 9.81
N LEU A 239 -24.87 3.49 8.60
CA LEU A 239 -23.52 3.02 8.27
C LEU A 239 -22.46 3.89 8.90
N TRP A 240 -22.65 5.21 8.90
CA TRP A 240 -21.75 6.13 9.60
C TRP A 240 -21.70 5.83 11.09
N GLU A 241 -22.87 5.62 11.71
CA GLU A 241 -22.94 5.27 13.12
C GLU A 241 -22.24 3.93 13.44
N LEU A 242 -22.40 2.93 12.58
CA LEU A 242 -21.75 1.63 12.75
C LEU A 242 -20.23 1.74 12.54
N ALA A 243 -19.80 2.50 11.54
CA ALA A 243 -18.36 2.72 11.27
C ALA A 243 -17.68 3.44 12.44
N ASP A 244 -18.28 4.51 12.96
CA ASP A 244 -17.76 5.24 14.12
C ASP A 244 -17.58 4.32 15.35
N LEU A 245 -18.53 3.44 15.62
CA LEU A 245 -18.48 2.50 16.74
C LEU A 245 -17.35 1.48 16.59
N LEU A 246 -17.02 1.10 15.38
CA LEU A 246 -16.00 0.11 15.05
C LEU A 246 -14.63 0.72 14.76
N GLY A 247 -14.52 2.05 14.76
CA GLY A 247 -13.30 2.77 14.38
C GLY A 247 -12.96 2.58 12.90
N GLY A 248 -13.99 2.49 12.06
CA GLY A 248 -13.87 2.21 10.63
C GLY A 248 -14.34 3.34 9.73
N GLU A 249 -14.34 3.08 8.44
CA GLU A 249 -14.72 4.01 7.38
C GLU A 249 -15.96 3.54 6.62
N VAL A 250 -16.73 4.51 6.10
CA VAL A 250 -17.88 4.23 5.24
C VAL A 250 -17.45 4.23 3.78
N ALA A 251 -17.91 3.22 3.04
CA ALA A 251 -17.69 3.07 1.59
C ALA A 251 -19.02 2.84 0.84
N ALA A 252 -18.95 2.82 -0.48
CA ALA A 252 -20.14 2.58 -1.29
C ALA A 252 -19.83 1.88 -2.62
N THR A 253 -20.90 1.29 -3.20
CA THR A 253 -20.86 0.81 -4.59
C THR A 253 -20.87 2.00 -5.56
N ARG A 254 -20.45 1.74 -6.80
CA ARG A 254 -20.44 2.72 -7.88
C ARG A 254 -21.81 3.35 -8.10
N GLU A 255 -22.87 2.55 -8.12
CA GLU A 255 -24.23 3.02 -8.37
C GLU A 255 -24.68 4.01 -7.28
N ALA A 256 -24.35 3.75 -6.00
CA ALA A 256 -24.69 4.67 -4.90
C ALA A 256 -23.94 6.00 -5.02
N VAL A 257 -22.72 6.00 -5.52
CA VAL A 257 -21.93 7.19 -5.83
C VAL A 257 -22.53 7.96 -7.03
N GLU A 258 -22.93 7.25 -8.10
CA GLU A 258 -23.56 7.86 -9.29
C GLU A 258 -24.91 8.52 -8.96
N GLU A 259 -25.67 7.99 -7.98
CA GLU A 259 -26.87 8.62 -7.46
C GLU A 259 -26.58 9.84 -6.55
N GLY A 260 -25.31 10.09 -6.22
CA GLY A 260 -24.91 11.23 -5.39
C GLY A 260 -25.17 11.07 -3.90
N TRP A 261 -25.37 9.86 -3.40
CA TRP A 261 -25.63 9.58 -1.99
C TRP A 261 -24.37 9.66 -1.12
N ILE A 262 -23.20 9.43 -1.75
CA ILE A 262 -21.91 9.49 -1.10
C ILE A 262 -20.84 9.98 -2.12
N GLU A 263 -19.77 10.53 -1.62
CA GLU A 263 -18.72 11.10 -2.46
C GLU A 263 -17.90 10.03 -3.24
N PRO A 264 -17.41 10.39 -4.44
CA PRO A 264 -16.68 9.46 -5.31
C PRO A 264 -15.42 8.83 -4.67
N ALA A 265 -14.79 9.53 -3.74
CA ALA A 265 -13.57 9.06 -3.07
C ALA A 265 -13.83 7.85 -2.15
N ARG A 266 -15.09 7.54 -1.85
CA ARG A 266 -15.52 6.38 -1.05
C ARG A 266 -16.02 5.21 -1.89
N GLN A 267 -15.85 5.29 -3.22
CA GLN A 267 -16.24 4.20 -4.11
C GLN A 267 -15.28 3.01 -4.00
N VAL A 268 -15.83 1.81 -3.73
CA VAL A 268 -15.12 0.52 -3.78
C VAL A 268 -15.46 -0.24 -5.04
N GLY A 269 -14.48 -0.82 -5.71
CA GLY A 269 -14.64 -1.66 -6.88
C GLY A 269 -13.57 -1.42 -7.94
N GLN A 270 -13.65 -2.12 -9.06
CA GLN A 270 -12.70 -2.09 -10.18
C GLN A 270 -12.35 -0.68 -10.69
N THR A 271 -13.32 0.24 -10.69
CA THR A 271 -13.15 1.64 -11.12
C THR A 271 -13.04 2.62 -9.97
N GLY A 272 -13.07 2.13 -8.74
CA GLY A 272 -12.90 2.88 -7.50
C GLY A 272 -11.63 2.47 -6.79
N LYS A 273 -11.69 2.50 -5.45
CA LYS A 273 -10.61 2.04 -4.59
C LYS A 273 -10.71 0.53 -4.35
N THR A 274 -9.56 -0.13 -4.21
CA THR A 274 -9.47 -1.49 -3.66
C THR A 274 -9.13 -1.37 -2.19
N VAL A 275 -9.89 -2.05 -1.34
CA VAL A 275 -9.73 -2.05 0.12
C VAL A 275 -9.42 -3.47 0.62
N ARG A 276 -8.73 -3.57 1.76
CA ARG A 276 -8.34 -4.83 2.40
C ARG A 276 -8.47 -4.74 3.91
N PRO A 277 -9.68 -4.43 4.40
CA PRO A 277 -9.91 -4.33 5.82
C PRO A 277 -9.84 -5.71 6.49
N LYS A 278 -9.60 -5.72 7.80
CA LYS A 278 -9.82 -6.90 8.64
C LYS A 278 -11.31 -7.28 8.68
N LEU A 279 -12.19 -6.28 8.53
CA LEU A 279 -13.64 -6.48 8.53
C LEU A 279 -14.30 -5.61 7.46
N TYR A 280 -14.98 -6.25 6.51
CA TYR A 280 -15.82 -5.61 5.52
C TYR A 280 -17.29 -5.94 5.76
N ILE A 281 -18.12 -4.93 5.98
CA ILE A 281 -19.57 -5.09 6.19
C ILE A 281 -20.31 -4.56 4.96
N ALA A 282 -20.85 -5.46 4.14
CA ALA A 282 -21.60 -5.12 2.92
C ALA A 282 -23.09 -5.01 3.22
N VAL A 283 -23.67 -3.83 3.11
CA VAL A 283 -25.09 -3.56 3.44
C VAL A 283 -25.88 -3.16 2.20
N GLY A 284 -26.90 -3.92 1.84
CA GLY A 284 -27.73 -3.63 0.67
C GLY A 284 -26.96 -3.65 -0.67
N ILE A 285 -25.88 -4.42 -0.74
CA ILE A 285 -25.03 -4.58 -1.93
C ILE A 285 -25.42 -5.85 -2.66
N SER A 286 -25.56 -5.78 -3.98
CA SER A 286 -25.91 -6.94 -4.81
C SER A 286 -24.74 -7.91 -5.00
N GLY A 287 -23.49 -7.44 -5.03
CA GLY A 287 -22.31 -8.26 -5.27
C GLY A 287 -21.95 -8.42 -6.74
N ALA A 288 -22.09 -7.36 -7.53
CA ALA A 288 -21.57 -7.36 -8.90
C ALA A 288 -20.06 -7.58 -8.89
N ILE A 289 -19.53 -8.32 -9.89
CA ILE A 289 -18.09 -8.68 -9.99
C ILE A 289 -17.20 -7.44 -9.87
N GLN A 290 -17.58 -6.32 -10.47
CA GLN A 290 -16.80 -5.08 -10.43
C GLN A 290 -16.70 -4.49 -9.01
N HIS A 291 -17.69 -4.70 -8.15
CA HIS A 291 -17.61 -4.29 -6.76
C HIS A 291 -16.77 -5.28 -5.93
N VAL A 292 -17.02 -6.57 -6.12
CA VAL A 292 -16.29 -7.64 -5.44
C VAL A 292 -14.79 -7.55 -5.67
N GLU A 293 -14.34 -7.26 -6.89
CA GLU A 293 -12.91 -7.08 -7.24
C GLU A 293 -12.21 -5.99 -6.38
N GLY A 294 -12.97 -5.06 -5.79
CA GLY A 294 -12.42 -4.04 -4.91
C GLY A 294 -12.42 -4.41 -3.42
N MET A 295 -12.99 -5.57 -3.03
CA MET A 295 -13.14 -5.95 -1.61
C MET A 295 -12.84 -7.44 -1.32
N ASP A 296 -12.57 -8.25 -2.32
CA ASP A 296 -12.39 -9.71 -2.20
C ASP A 296 -11.17 -10.15 -1.38
N ASP A 297 -10.18 -9.27 -1.22
CA ASP A 297 -9.01 -9.48 -0.37
C ASP A 297 -9.26 -9.09 1.12
N SER A 298 -10.50 -8.81 1.55
CA SER A 298 -10.85 -8.53 2.95
C SER A 298 -10.71 -9.80 3.82
N GLU A 299 -10.21 -9.68 5.06
CA GLU A 299 -10.00 -10.86 5.94
C GLU A 299 -11.32 -11.51 6.39
N THR A 300 -12.34 -10.69 6.67
CA THR A 300 -13.69 -11.15 7.04
C THR A 300 -14.74 -10.30 6.36
N VAL A 301 -15.67 -10.94 5.68
CA VAL A 301 -16.78 -10.27 5.00
C VAL A 301 -18.12 -10.65 5.64
N ILE A 302 -18.87 -9.65 6.08
CA ILE A 302 -20.25 -9.80 6.55
C ILE A 302 -21.19 -9.16 5.53
N ALA A 303 -22.16 -9.90 5.00
CA ALA A 303 -23.15 -9.37 4.08
C ALA A 303 -24.55 -9.31 4.72
N ILE A 304 -25.21 -8.15 4.56
CA ILE A 304 -26.59 -7.92 4.98
C ILE A 304 -27.40 -7.53 3.74
N ASN A 305 -28.33 -8.38 3.34
CA ASN A 305 -29.19 -8.13 2.17
C ASN A 305 -30.55 -8.80 2.35
N ASN A 306 -31.61 -8.16 1.90
CA ASN A 306 -32.95 -8.72 1.97
C ASN A 306 -33.24 -9.75 0.87
N ASP A 307 -32.44 -9.77 -0.23
CA ASP A 307 -32.49 -10.84 -1.24
C ASP A 307 -31.50 -11.94 -0.89
N GLY A 308 -32.01 -13.07 -0.41
CA GLY A 308 -31.20 -14.25 -0.08
C GLY A 308 -30.46 -14.90 -1.27
N ASN A 309 -30.70 -14.46 -2.51
CA ASN A 309 -30.00 -14.90 -3.71
C ASN A 309 -28.97 -13.87 -4.22
N ALA A 310 -28.76 -12.78 -3.50
CA ALA A 310 -27.80 -11.77 -3.91
C ALA A 310 -26.38 -12.38 -4.01
N PRO A 311 -25.65 -12.18 -5.13
CA PRO A 311 -24.33 -12.76 -5.35
C PRO A 311 -23.30 -12.37 -4.29
N ILE A 312 -23.52 -11.30 -3.53
CA ILE A 312 -22.63 -10.88 -2.43
C ILE A 312 -22.41 -11.98 -1.40
N PHE A 313 -23.41 -12.83 -1.18
CA PHE A 313 -23.33 -13.94 -0.23
C PHE A 313 -22.36 -15.05 -0.66
N GLU A 314 -21.99 -15.12 -1.94
CA GLU A 314 -20.97 -16.06 -2.43
C GLU A 314 -19.55 -15.66 -1.99
N ASN A 315 -19.38 -14.36 -1.63
CA ASN A 315 -18.11 -13.76 -1.21
C ASN A 315 -18.11 -13.38 0.28
N ALA A 316 -19.14 -13.75 1.04
CA ALA A 316 -19.27 -13.42 2.45
C ALA A 316 -18.99 -14.64 3.34
N ASP A 317 -18.21 -14.43 4.41
CA ASP A 317 -18.01 -15.42 5.48
C ASP A 317 -19.26 -15.56 6.34
N TYR A 318 -20.00 -14.45 6.53
CA TYR A 318 -21.26 -14.41 7.28
C TYR A 318 -22.32 -13.66 6.51
N GLY A 319 -23.50 -14.25 6.36
CA GLY A 319 -24.64 -13.67 5.66
C GLY A 319 -25.85 -13.49 6.57
N ILE A 320 -26.46 -12.31 6.54
CA ILE A 320 -27.72 -12.00 7.21
C ILE A 320 -28.76 -11.66 6.15
N VAL A 321 -29.75 -12.56 5.98
CA VAL A 321 -30.84 -12.36 5.02
C VAL A 321 -31.99 -11.64 5.74
N ALA A 322 -31.96 -10.31 5.70
CA ALA A 322 -32.97 -9.46 6.34
C ALA A 322 -32.89 -8.02 5.78
N ASP A 323 -33.85 -7.19 6.12
CA ASP A 323 -33.79 -5.77 5.84
C ASP A 323 -32.77 -5.08 6.77
N TYR A 324 -31.92 -4.23 6.21
CA TYR A 324 -30.90 -3.51 6.99
C TYR A 324 -31.52 -2.62 8.08
N ALA A 325 -32.72 -2.07 7.80
CA ALA A 325 -33.43 -1.21 8.74
C ALA A 325 -33.88 -1.96 10.01
N ASP A 326 -34.04 -3.27 9.93
CA ASP A 326 -34.33 -4.13 11.11
C ASP A 326 -33.02 -4.56 11.79
N VAL A 327 -31.94 -4.82 11.03
CA VAL A 327 -30.70 -5.43 11.55
C VAL A 327 -29.78 -4.39 12.17
N LEU A 328 -29.53 -3.26 11.48
CA LEU A 328 -28.50 -2.30 11.90
C LEU A 328 -28.79 -1.67 13.27
N PRO A 329 -30.02 -1.25 13.60
CA PRO A 329 -30.29 -0.69 14.92
C PRO A 329 -30.01 -1.67 16.06
N GLU A 330 -30.41 -2.94 15.89
CA GLU A 330 -30.15 -3.97 16.90
C GLU A 330 -28.65 -4.30 17.02
N LEU A 331 -27.94 -4.32 15.90
CA LEU A 331 -26.49 -4.55 15.87
C LEU A 331 -25.75 -3.40 16.56
N ILE A 332 -26.09 -2.18 16.26
CA ILE A 332 -25.51 -0.97 16.83
C ILE A 332 -25.72 -0.94 18.35
N ASP A 333 -26.95 -1.20 18.81
CA ASP A 333 -27.26 -1.24 20.25
C ASP A 333 -26.49 -2.33 20.97
N LEU A 334 -26.36 -3.53 20.37
CA LEU A 334 -25.58 -4.64 20.92
C LEU A 334 -24.08 -4.32 21.03
N LEU A 335 -23.54 -3.67 19.98
CA LEU A 335 -22.13 -3.25 19.96
C LEU A 335 -21.85 -2.17 21.01
N ARG A 336 -22.72 -1.21 21.20
CA ARG A 336 -22.63 -0.19 22.24
C ARG A 336 -22.58 -0.81 23.64
N GLU A 337 -23.45 -1.77 23.91
CA GLU A 337 -23.46 -2.48 25.19
C GLU A 337 -22.15 -3.23 25.42
N ARG A 338 -21.66 -3.97 24.40
CA ARG A 338 -20.45 -4.77 24.48
C ARG A 338 -19.16 -3.96 24.59
N LEU A 339 -19.04 -2.90 23.79
CA LEU A 339 -17.86 -2.03 23.79
C LEU A 339 -17.83 -1.10 25.01
N GLY A 340 -19.01 -0.66 25.51
CA GLY A 340 -19.13 0.11 26.73
C GLY A 340 -18.69 -0.66 27.97
N ASP A 341 -19.04 -1.93 28.08
CA ASP A 341 -18.60 -2.82 29.18
C ASP A 341 -17.08 -3.07 29.16
N SER A 342 -16.44 -3.01 27.98
CA SER A 342 -14.99 -3.23 27.83
C SER A 342 -14.16 -2.04 28.34
N GLN A 343 -14.68 -0.83 28.30
CA GLN A 343 -14.00 0.37 28.82
C GLN A 343 -14.07 0.50 30.34
N GLU A 344 -15.09 -0.08 31.01
CA GLU A 344 -15.20 -0.08 32.49
C GLU A 344 -14.27 -1.11 33.15
N VAL A 345 -13.77 -2.12 32.42
CA VAL A 345 -12.89 -3.17 32.98
C VAL A 345 -11.41 -2.75 32.96
N THR A 346 -11.05 -1.69 32.25
CA THR A 346 -9.66 -1.19 32.11
C THR A 346 -9.40 0.14 32.86
N ALA A 347 -10.32 0.61 33.67
CA ALA A 347 -10.20 1.83 34.52
C ALA A 347 -9.95 1.43 36.04
#